data_4ab66e33bf168d66b18ab71a4d76c7e8
#
_entry.id   4ab66e33bf168d66b18ab71a4d76c7e8
#
_cell.length_a   1.000
_cell.length_b   1.000
_cell.length_c   1.000
_cell.angle_alpha   90.00
_cell.angle_beta   90.00
_cell.angle_gamma   90.00
#
_symmetry.space_group_name_H-M   'P 1'
#
loop_
_entity.id
_entity.type
_entity.pdbx_description
1 polymer ?
#
loop_
_entity_poly.entity_id
_entity_poly.type
_entity_poly.pdbx_seq_one_letter_code
_entity_poly.pdbx_strand_id
1 'polypeptide(L)'
;IHINTIMSYYVIHIIQNYSNLMSAKNKQYKIEKGLLLFTQPRSPYFYGKIRLNRKYVTKSFAPITDLEEAKIMLFEWRKELLSQSTIPTSTITSPENFKSRSEYVEHVPLANDFQFLEVGRYDPNKKNIEERKINFVEIYGDYNQSEASNQSHRCLDCGNPYCEWKCPVHNYIPDWLKLVNDGNIMEAADLCHQTNSLPEMCGRVCPQDRLCEGACTLNDGFGAVSIGNIEKYITDKAIDMGWRPDLSNRVWTQKKVAIVGAGPAGIGCADILIRAGIHCDVYDKQPEIGGLLTFGIPEFKLEKSVVRRRRKILEEMGIKFKLNKEIGKDISFKKLHEKYDAVFLGMGTYTSLEGGFKGEDLPQAHKAIDYLIGNTNHLLKFKQK
;
A
#
# COMPACT_ATOMS: atom_id res chain seq x y z
N ILE A 1 -3.12 36.76 -12.23
CA ILE A 1 -3.57 36.11 -13.49
C ILE A 1 -2.51 35.09 -13.98
N HIS A 2 -1.18 35.34 -13.80
CA HIS A 2 -0.15 34.43 -14.31
C HIS A 2 0.13 33.16 -13.47
N ILE A 3 -0.20 33.13 -12.20
CA ILE A 3 0.04 31.94 -11.32
C ILE A 3 -0.93 30.81 -11.61
N ASN A 4 -2.19 31.12 -11.93
CA ASN A 4 -3.18 30.10 -12.31
C ASN A 4 -2.86 29.42 -13.65
N THR A 5 -2.17 30.10 -14.57
CA THR A 5 -1.81 29.54 -15.88
C THR A 5 -0.64 28.56 -15.77
N ILE A 6 0.34 28.82 -14.90
CA ILE A 6 1.51 27.94 -14.72
C ILE A 6 1.13 26.67 -13.92
N MET A 7 0.31 26.79 -12.87
CA MET A 7 -0.18 25.64 -12.11
C MET A 7 -1.15 24.79 -12.94
N SER A 8 -2.02 25.40 -13.75
CA SER A 8 -2.83 24.65 -14.74
C SER A 8 -1.95 23.91 -15.75
N TYR A 9 -0.86 24.49 -16.22
CA TYR A 9 0.01 23.85 -17.21
C TYR A 9 0.75 22.63 -16.63
N TYR A 10 1.24 22.70 -15.39
CA TYR A 10 1.91 21.57 -14.74
C TYR A 10 0.92 20.47 -14.33
N VAL A 11 -0.24 20.82 -13.79
CA VAL A 11 -1.29 19.87 -13.45
C VAL A 11 -1.89 19.22 -14.70
N ILE A 12 -2.11 20.01 -15.77
CA ILE A 12 -2.60 19.48 -17.06
C ILE A 12 -1.53 18.62 -17.74
N HIS A 13 -0.25 18.95 -17.65
CA HIS A 13 0.82 18.11 -18.23
C HIS A 13 1.03 16.80 -17.45
N ILE A 14 0.88 16.80 -16.13
CA ILE A 14 0.87 15.59 -15.31
C ILE A 14 -0.40 14.76 -15.58
N ILE A 15 -1.57 15.40 -15.70
CA ILE A 15 -2.84 14.72 -16.01
C ILE A 15 -2.85 14.22 -17.46
N GLN A 16 -2.33 14.97 -18.44
CA GLN A 16 -2.21 14.48 -19.81
C GLN A 16 -1.16 13.38 -19.97
N ASN A 17 -0.05 13.45 -19.27
CA ASN A 17 0.88 12.32 -19.23
C ASN A 17 0.29 11.12 -18.48
N TYR A 18 -0.51 11.34 -17.41
CA TYR A 18 -1.23 10.27 -16.72
C TYR A 18 -2.38 9.69 -17.57
N SER A 19 -3.14 10.50 -18.29
CA SER A 19 -4.17 10.03 -19.21
C SER A 19 -3.60 9.33 -20.43
N ASN A 20 -2.48 9.78 -20.98
CA ASN A 20 -1.76 9.10 -22.04
C ASN A 20 -1.09 7.79 -21.57
N LEU A 21 -0.68 7.71 -20.31
CA LEU A 21 -0.20 6.48 -19.67
C LEU A 21 -1.35 5.50 -19.33
N MET A 22 -2.55 6.01 -19.02
CA MET A 22 -3.74 5.19 -18.76
C MET A 22 -4.49 4.81 -20.07
N SER A 23 -4.26 5.50 -21.19
CA SER A 23 -4.89 5.19 -22.48
C SER A 23 -4.15 4.12 -23.30
N ALA A 24 -3.02 3.62 -22.87
CA ALA A 24 -2.42 2.42 -23.44
C ALA A 24 -3.30 1.22 -23.09
N LYS A 25 -4.42 1.09 -23.79
CA LYS A 25 -5.30 -0.10 -23.70
C LYS A 25 -4.45 -1.32 -24.01
N ASN A 26 -4.48 -2.32 -23.12
CA ASN A 26 -3.96 -3.64 -23.42
C ASN A 26 -4.55 -4.09 -24.74
N LYS A 27 -3.75 -4.21 -25.78
CA LYS A 27 -4.22 -4.80 -27.03
C LYS A 27 -4.39 -6.30 -26.78
N GLN A 28 -5.57 -6.80 -27.01
CA GLN A 28 -5.88 -8.21 -26.89
C GLN A 28 -6.21 -8.78 -28.27
N TYR A 29 -5.57 -9.88 -28.61
CA TYR A 29 -5.79 -10.59 -29.88
C TYR A 29 -6.31 -11.98 -29.55
N LYS A 30 -7.61 -12.19 -29.75
CA LYS A 30 -8.23 -13.50 -29.58
C LYS A 30 -7.87 -14.36 -30.79
N ILE A 31 -7.02 -15.35 -30.60
CA ILE A 31 -6.52 -16.22 -31.67
C ILE A 31 -7.51 -17.35 -31.92
N GLU A 32 -7.86 -18.11 -30.87
CA GLU A 32 -8.86 -19.19 -30.90
C GLU A 32 -9.60 -19.26 -29.56
N LYS A 33 -10.60 -20.18 -29.46
CA LYS A 33 -11.29 -20.40 -28.20
C LYS A 33 -10.30 -20.89 -27.12
N GLY A 34 -10.05 -20.05 -26.13
CA GLY A 34 -9.10 -20.34 -25.04
C GLY A 34 -7.64 -20.00 -25.33
N LEU A 35 -7.33 -19.38 -26.49
CA LEU A 35 -6.04 -18.85 -26.85
C LEU A 35 -6.08 -17.34 -27.00
N LEU A 36 -5.25 -16.62 -26.26
CA LEU A 36 -5.21 -15.17 -26.26
C LEU A 36 -3.77 -14.68 -26.29
N LEU A 37 -3.46 -13.72 -27.16
CA LEU A 37 -2.27 -12.88 -27.05
C LEU A 37 -2.66 -11.50 -26.54
N PHE A 38 -1.83 -10.88 -25.74
CA PHE A 38 -2.04 -9.52 -25.27
C PHE A 38 -0.73 -8.81 -25.02
N THR A 39 -0.76 -7.48 -24.99
CA THR A 39 0.36 -6.64 -24.57
C THR A 39 0.01 -6.01 -23.22
N GLN A 40 1.00 -5.80 -22.39
CA GLN A 40 0.83 -5.07 -21.13
C GLN A 40 1.14 -3.58 -21.33
N PRO A 41 0.53 -2.65 -20.58
CA PRO A 41 0.94 -1.26 -20.56
C PRO A 41 2.42 -1.18 -20.20
N ARG A 42 3.20 -0.41 -20.95
CA ARG A 42 4.65 -0.23 -20.78
C ARG A 42 5.55 -1.41 -21.17
N SER A 43 5.00 -2.50 -21.70
CA SER A 43 5.82 -3.57 -22.27
C SER A 43 5.66 -3.61 -23.78
N PRO A 44 6.76 -3.62 -24.56
CA PRO A 44 6.71 -3.79 -26.00
C PRO A 44 6.44 -5.23 -26.40
N TYR A 45 6.47 -6.17 -25.46
CA TYR A 45 6.42 -7.60 -25.72
C TYR A 45 5.02 -8.18 -25.64
N PHE A 46 4.83 -9.32 -26.32
CA PHE A 46 3.61 -10.08 -26.24
C PHE A 46 3.62 -11.09 -25.08
N TYR A 47 2.42 -11.39 -24.62
CA TYR A 47 2.13 -12.40 -23.59
C TYR A 47 1.08 -13.35 -24.13
N GLY A 48 1.33 -14.65 -23.98
CA GLY A 48 0.37 -15.68 -24.31
C GLY A 48 -0.48 -16.07 -23.11
N LYS A 49 -1.78 -16.35 -23.34
CA LYS A 49 -2.69 -16.86 -22.32
C LYS A 49 -3.45 -18.06 -22.91
N ILE A 50 -3.34 -19.22 -22.29
CA ILE A 50 -3.92 -20.48 -22.74
C ILE A 50 -4.89 -20.99 -21.68
N ARG A 51 -6.07 -21.43 -22.06
CA ARG A 51 -7.05 -22.07 -21.17
C ARG A 51 -6.89 -23.58 -21.21
N LEU A 52 -6.47 -24.17 -20.11
CA LEU A 52 -6.35 -25.62 -19.90
C LEU A 52 -7.20 -26.03 -18.68
N ASN A 53 -8.00 -27.07 -18.80
CA ASN A 53 -8.81 -27.61 -17.69
C ASN A 53 -9.57 -26.56 -16.88
N ARG A 54 -10.24 -25.61 -17.56
CA ARG A 54 -10.96 -24.45 -16.99
C ARG A 54 -10.08 -23.38 -16.33
N LYS A 55 -8.76 -23.54 -16.28
CA LYS A 55 -7.80 -22.54 -15.77
C LYS A 55 -7.05 -21.88 -16.92
N TYR A 56 -6.52 -20.68 -16.66
CA TYR A 56 -5.66 -19.97 -17.60
C TYR A 56 -4.21 -20.07 -17.17
N VAL A 57 -3.33 -20.36 -18.12
CA VAL A 57 -1.87 -20.28 -17.97
C VAL A 57 -1.37 -19.13 -18.81
N THR A 58 -0.42 -18.35 -18.30
CA THR A 58 0.13 -17.17 -18.98
C THR A 58 1.65 -17.29 -19.10
N LYS A 59 2.22 -16.89 -20.24
CA LYS A 59 3.66 -16.88 -20.49
C LYS A 59 4.07 -15.59 -21.20
N SER A 60 5.20 -15.00 -20.84
CA SER A 60 5.83 -13.90 -21.58
C SER A 60 6.58 -14.45 -22.78
N PHE A 61 6.51 -13.72 -23.90
CA PHE A 61 7.26 -14.02 -25.13
C PHE A 61 8.34 -12.96 -25.38
N ALA A 62 8.89 -12.35 -24.33
CA ALA A 62 10.03 -11.47 -24.49
C ALA A 62 11.23 -12.22 -25.10
N PRO A 63 11.98 -11.65 -26.05
CA PRO A 63 11.92 -10.26 -26.53
C PRO A 63 11.02 -10.00 -27.77
N ILE A 64 10.04 -10.83 -28.06
CA ILE A 64 9.22 -10.76 -29.26
C ILE A 64 8.29 -9.57 -29.24
N THR A 65 8.35 -8.72 -30.28
CA THR A 65 7.52 -7.53 -30.48
C THR A 65 6.64 -7.61 -31.73
N ASP A 66 6.87 -8.61 -32.58
CA ASP A 66 6.09 -8.89 -33.78
C ASP A 66 4.89 -9.80 -33.49
N LEU A 67 3.72 -9.46 -34.04
CA LEU A 67 2.47 -10.17 -33.77
C LEU A 67 2.43 -11.59 -34.37
N GLU A 68 2.98 -11.76 -35.58
CA GLU A 68 2.95 -13.07 -36.26
C GLU A 68 3.94 -14.03 -35.60
N GLU A 69 5.09 -13.55 -35.23
CA GLU A 69 6.07 -14.32 -34.47
C GLU A 69 5.51 -14.73 -33.10
N ALA A 70 4.81 -13.81 -32.40
CA ALA A 70 4.15 -14.10 -31.13
C ALA A 70 3.03 -15.15 -31.26
N LYS A 71 2.31 -15.18 -32.38
CA LYS A 71 1.31 -16.22 -32.65
C LYS A 71 1.97 -17.59 -32.82
N ILE A 72 3.07 -17.67 -33.56
CA ILE A 72 3.83 -18.93 -33.74
C ILE A 72 4.26 -19.46 -32.38
N MET A 73 4.87 -18.62 -31.55
CA MET A 73 5.31 -19.00 -30.20
C MET A 73 4.15 -19.44 -29.30
N LEU A 74 2.97 -18.83 -29.44
CA LEU A 74 1.79 -19.23 -28.68
C LEU A 74 1.32 -20.65 -29.06
N PHE A 75 1.33 -20.97 -30.36
CA PHE A 75 0.94 -22.31 -30.83
C PHE A 75 1.97 -23.38 -30.46
N GLU A 76 3.27 -23.07 -30.53
CA GLU A 76 4.34 -23.96 -30.09
C GLU A 76 4.25 -24.24 -28.59
N TRP A 77 4.07 -23.23 -27.79
CA TRP A 77 3.89 -23.38 -26.35
C TRP A 77 2.61 -24.17 -26.01
N ARG A 78 1.51 -23.98 -26.74
CA ARG A 78 0.31 -24.81 -26.57
C ARG A 78 0.59 -26.28 -26.86
N LYS A 79 1.35 -26.59 -27.92
CA LYS A 79 1.73 -27.95 -28.29
C LYS A 79 2.58 -28.58 -27.19
N GLU A 80 3.54 -27.83 -26.65
CA GLU A 80 4.37 -28.24 -25.53
C GLU A 80 3.53 -28.57 -24.30
N LEU A 81 2.62 -27.69 -23.89
CA LEU A 81 1.75 -27.90 -22.72
C LEU A 81 0.81 -29.10 -22.91
N LEU A 82 0.32 -29.33 -24.11
CA LEU A 82 -0.53 -30.50 -24.40
C LEU A 82 0.27 -31.81 -24.40
N SER A 83 1.51 -31.81 -24.83
CA SER A 83 2.40 -32.97 -24.73
C SER A 83 2.82 -33.32 -23.32
N GLN A 84 2.94 -32.30 -22.44
CA GLN A 84 3.25 -32.45 -21.02
C GLN A 84 2.01 -32.86 -20.18
N SER A 85 0.81 -32.72 -20.71
CA SER A 85 -0.44 -33.06 -19.99
C SER A 85 -0.70 -34.56 -19.80
N THR A 86 0.23 -35.43 -20.20
CA THR A 86 0.26 -36.87 -19.87
C THR A 86 0.93 -37.19 -18.53
N ILE A 87 1.41 -36.19 -17.80
CA ILE A 87 1.88 -36.37 -16.41
C ILE A 87 0.63 -36.52 -15.53
N PRO A 88 0.54 -37.56 -14.70
CA PRO A 88 -0.64 -37.74 -13.83
C PRO A 88 -0.82 -36.52 -12.93
N THR A 89 -1.99 -35.98 -12.90
CA THR A 89 -2.43 -34.82 -12.09
C THR A 89 -2.41 -35.10 -10.57
N SER A 90 -1.65 -36.07 -10.12
CA SER A 90 -1.67 -36.60 -8.75
C SER A 90 -0.71 -35.94 -7.77
N THR A 91 -0.07 -34.82 -8.12
CA THR A 91 0.91 -34.18 -7.23
C THR A 91 0.76 -32.67 -7.04
N ILE A 92 -0.31 -32.06 -7.55
CA ILE A 92 -0.64 -30.69 -7.11
C ILE A 92 -1.64 -30.83 -5.97
N THR A 93 -1.13 -30.73 -4.76
CA THR A 93 -1.97 -30.65 -3.56
C THR A 93 -3.00 -29.56 -3.72
N SER A 94 -4.28 -29.91 -3.59
CA SER A 94 -5.36 -28.93 -3.55
C SER A 94 -5.16 -28.00 -2.35
N PRO A 95 -5.72 -26.78 -2.36
CA PRO A 95 -5.68 -25.89 -1.19
C PRO A 95 -6.16 -26.54 0.12
N GLU A 96 -6.94 -27.61 0.03
CA GLU A 96 -7.45 -28.41 1.16
C GLU A 96 -6.36 -29.20 1.90
N ASN A 97 -5.19 -29.38 1.29
CA ASN A 97 -4.07 -30.12 1.89
C ASN A 97 -3.04 -29.22 2.58
N PHE A 98 -3.25 -27.89 2.61
CA PHE A 98 -2.37 -27.01 3.37
C PHE A 98 -2.61 -27.17 4.87
N LYS A 99 -1.51 -27.21 5.63
CA LYS A 99 -1.54 -27.23 7.07
C LYS A 99 -2.25 -26.01 7.64
N SER A 100 -3.07 -26.22 8.64
CA SER A 100 -3.71 -25.13 9.38
C SER A 100 -2.70 -24.41 10.27
N ARG A 101 -3.04 -23.19 10.71
CA ARG A 101 -2.18 -22.40 11.61
C ARG A 101 -1.76 -23.16 12.87
N SER A 102 -2.63 -24.00 13.42
CA SER A 102 -2.36 -24.79 14.63
C SER A 102 -1.30 -25.88 14.45
N GLU A 103 -0.95 -26.22 13.21
CA GLU A 103 0.04 -27.25 12.90
C GLU A 103 1.47 -26.71 12.86
N TYR A 104 1.65 -25.36 12.88
CA TYR A 104 2.95 -24.71 12.90
C TYR A 104 3.36 -24.35 14.34
N VAL A 105 3.82 -25.35 15.10
CA VAL A 105 4.11 -25.19 16.54
C VAL A 105 5.52 -24.69 16.81
N GLU A 106 6.48 -24.89 15.90
CA GLU A 106 7.86 -24.46 16.06
C GLU A 106 8.45 -23.91 14.74
N HIS A 107 9.35 -22.93 14.88
CA HIS A 107 10.09 -22.36 13.78
C HIS A 107 11.17 -23.34 13.32
N VAL A 108 10.84 -24.21 12.39
CA VAL A 108 11.83 -24.94 11.61
C VAL A 108 12.02 -24.12 10.32
N PRO A 109 13.25 -23.62 10.01
CA PRO A 109 13.50 -23.01 8.72
C PRO A 109 13.19 -24.04 7.63
N LEU A 110 12.15 -23.77 6.86
CA LEU A 110 11.81 -24.63 5.73
C LEU A 110 12.85 -24.35 4.65
N ALA A 111 13.71 -25.33 4.39
CA ALA A 111 14.86 -25.20 3.50
C ALA A 111 14.50 -25.45 2.03
N ASN A 112 13.32 -24.98 1.57
CA ASN A 112 12.96 -25.15 0.17
C ASN A 112 12.33 -23.88 -0.42
N ASP A 113 12.62 -23.63 -1.68
CA ASP A 113 12.14 -22.47 -2.45
C ASP A 113 10.64 -22.59 -2.82
N PHE A 114 9.98 -23.68 -2.45
CA PHE A 114 8.59 -23.98 -2.78
C PHE A 114 7.71 -24.08 -1.53
N GLN A 115 8.07 -23.38 -0.48
CA GLN A 115 7.32 -23.42 0.78
C GLN A 115 5.83 -23.10 0.62
N PHE A 116 5.46 -22.28 -0.37
CA PHE A 116 4.07 -21.98 -0.66
C PHE A 116 3.21 -23.21 -1.03
N LEU A 117 3.84 -24.33 -1.40
CA LEU A 117 3.15 -25.62 -1.62
C LEU A 117 2.83 -26.35 -0.32
N GLU A 118 3.61 -26.09 0.73
CA GLU A 118 3.49 -26.77 2.02
C GLU A 118 2.76 -25.90 3.05
N VAL A 119 2.99 -24.58 2.98
CA VAL A 119 2.38 -23.60 3.87
C VAL A 119 1.34 -22.77 3.12
N GLY A 120 0.07 -22.97 3.43
CA GLY A 120 -1.02 -22.15 2.91
C GLY A 120 -0.96 -20.71 3.46
N ARG A 121 -1.62 -19.77 2.74
CA ARG A 121 -1.85 -18.43 3.28
C ARG A 121 -2.75 -18.52 4.51
N TYR A 122 -2.36 -17.85 5.56
CA TYR A 122 -3.24 -17.47 6.67
C TYR A 122 -2.99 -16.05 7.12
N ASP A 123 -4.02 -15.39 7.61
CA ASP A 123 -3.96 -14.06 8.20
C ASP A 123 -3.92 -14.16 9.73
N PRO A 124 -3.48 -13.13 10.47
CA PRO A 124 -3.57 -13.09 11.92
C PRO A 124 -5.00 -13.35 12.38
N ASN A 125 -5.16 -14.04 13.51
CA ASN A 125 -6.48 -14.32 14.05
C ASN A 125 -7.24 -13.03 14.33
N LYS A 126 -8.54 -13.03 14.03
CA LYS A 126 -9.43 -11.97 14.48
C LYS A 126 -9.58 -12.04 16.00
N LYS A 127 -9.50 -10.91 16.65
CA LYS A 127 -9.81 -10.79 18.08
C LYS A 127 -11.24 -11.24 18.35
N ASN A 128 -11.50 -11.71 19.58
CA ASN A 128 -12.82 -12.17 19.98
C ASN A 128 -13.89 -11.11 19.72
N ILE A 129 -15.07 -11.54 19.26
CA ILE A 129 -16.16 -10.64 18.88
C ILE A 129 -16.66 -9.81 20.07
N GLU A 130 -16.68 -10.40 21.28
CA GLU A 130 -17.11 -9.70 22.49
C GLU A 130 -16.11 -8.61 22.89
N GLU A 131 -14.82 -8.88 22.79
CA GLU A 131 -13.77 -7.87 23.00
C GLU A 131 -13.91 -6.70 22.03
N ARG A 132 -14.13 -7.02 20.73
CA ARG A 132 -14.28 -6.00 19.69
C ARG A 132 -15.52 -5.11 19.86
N LYS A 133 -16.63 -5.68 20.34
CA LYS A 133 -17.87 -4.92 20.63
C LYS A 133 -17.69 -3.93 21.76
N ILE A 134 -16.90 -4.28 22.77
CA ILE A 134 -16.71 -3.45 23.97
C ILE A 134 -15.63 -2.39 23.73
N ASN A 135 -14.48 -2.78 23.20
CA ASN A 135 -13.27 -1.94 23.17
C ASN A 135 -13.04 -1.23 21.83
N PHE A 136 -13.73 -1.62 20.75
CA PHE A 136 -13.54 -1.10 19.40
C PHE A 136 -12.08 -1.13 18.91
N VAL A 137 -11.29 -2.08 19.41
CA VAL A 137 -9.88 -2.31 19.03
C VAL A 137 -9.76 -2.87 17.61
N GLU A 138 -8.57 -2.83 17.03
CA GLU A 138 -8.29 -3.44 15.72
C GLU A 138 -8.79 -4.89 15.64
N ILE A 139 -9.43 -5.22 14.53
CA ILE A 139 -10.10 -6.51 14.31
C ILE A 139 -9.10 -7.66 14.31
N TYR A 140 -7.96 -7.46 13.61
CA TYR A 140 -6.94 -8.48 13.48
C TYR A 140 -5.89 -8.34 14.58
N GLY A 141 -5.44 -9.47 15.11
CA GLY A 141 -4.27 -9.56 15.96
C GLY A 141 -2.98 -9.36 15.17
N ASP A 142 -1.88 -9.74 15.78
CA ASP A 142 -0.55 -9.65 15.20
C ASP A 142 0.00 -11.04 14.90
N TYR A 143 0.91 -11.15 13.95
CA TYR A 143 1.75 -12.33 13.82
C TYR A 143 2.76 -12.37 14.97
N ASN A 144 3.06 -13.58 15.45
CA ASN A 144 4.30 -13.81 16.16
C ASN A 144 5.46 -13.97 15.16
N GLN A 145 6.68 -14.08 15.66
CA GLN A 145 7.88 -14.17 14.82
C GLN A 145 7.85 -15.38 13.87
N SER A 146 7.47 -16.54 14.36
CA SER A 146 7.38 -17.77 13.56
C SER A 146 6.31 -17.66 12.47
N GLU A 147 5.15 -17.11 12.80
CA GLU A 147 4.07 -16.89 11.83
C GLU A 147 4.48 -15.90 10.74
N ALA A 148 5.11 -14.78 11.11
CA ALA A 148 5.60 -13.79 10.16
C ALA A 148 6.68 -14.39 9.24
N SER A 149 7.65 -15.13 9.79
CA SER A 149 8.67 -15.83 9.01
C SER A 149 8.06 -16.84 8.04
N ASN A 150 7.14 -17.71 8.51
CA ASN A 150 6.48 -18.71 7.66
C ASN A 150 5.68 -18.07 6.51
N GLN A 151 4.96 -16.99 6.76
CA GLN A 151 4.21 -16.30 5.71
C GLN A 151 5.12 -15.51 4.77
N SER A 152 6.23 -14.95 5.26
CA SER A 152 7.23 -14.27 4.44
C SER A 152 7.95 -15.23 3.50
N HIS A 153 8.29 -16.42 3.98
CA HIS A 153 8.99 -17.44 3.19
C HIS A 153 8.14 -17.99 2.03
N ARG A 154 6.84 -17.74 1.99
CA ARG A 154 6.01 -18.05 0.82
C ARG A 154 6.36 -17.20 -0.41
N CYS A 155 7.13 -16.13 -0.24
CA CYS A 155 7.55 -15.26 -1.34
C CYS A 155 8.45 -16.02 -2.32
N LEU A 156 8.17 -15.88 -3.62
CA LEU A 156 8.93 -16.52 -4.69
C LEU A 156 10.17 -15.72 -5.10
N ASP A 157 10.41 -14.56 -4.50
CA ASP A 157 11.47 -13.64 -4.90
C ASP A 157 11.49 -13.40 -6.43
N CYS A 158 10.34 -12.99 -6.97
CA CYS A 158 10.13 -12.87 -8.41
C CYS A 158 11.08 -11.83 -9.01
N GLY A 159 11.84 -12.18 -10.05
CA GLY A 159 12.67 -11.25 -10.80
C GLY A 159 11.88 -10.09 -11.44
N ASN A 160 10.57 -10.27 -11.64
CA ASN A 160 9.60 -9.23 -11.96
C ASN A 160 8.58 -9.10 -10.80
N PRO A 161 8.86 -8.30 -9.77
CA PRO A 161 8.01 -8.22 -8.58
C PRO A 161 6.75 -7.40 -8.86
N TYR A 162 5.70 -8.02 -9.39
CA TYR A 162 4.43 -7.34 -9.70
C TYR A 162 3.80 -6.70 -8.47
N CYS A 163 4.01 -7.25 -7.27
CA CYS A 163 3.59 -6.68 -6.01
C CYS A 163 4.23 -5.30 -5.77
N GLU A 164 5.53 -5.15 -6.03
CA GLU A 164 6.25 -3.89 -5.95
C GLU A 164 5.76 -2.90 -7.02
N TRP A 165 5.64 -3.35 -8.26
CA TRP A 165 5.16 -2.49 -9.36
C TRP A 165 3.73 -2.02 -9.16
N LYS A 166 2.89 -2.81 -8.51
CA LYS A 166 1.50 -2.45 -8.23
C LYS A 166 1.36 -1.58 -6.97
N CYS A 167 2.38 -1.55 -6.11
CA CYS A 167 2.43 -0.66 -4.97
C CYS A 167 2.61 0.79 -5.44
N PRO A 168 1.72 1.74 -5.05
CA PRO A 168 1.84 3.13 -5.49
C PRO A 168 3.14 3.82 -5.08
N VAL A 169 3.80 3.34 -4.03
CA VAL A 169 5.10 3.85 -3.54
C VAL A 169 6.28 2.95 -3.94
N HIS A 170 6.05 1.92 -4.74
CA HIS A 170 7.08 0.97 -5.21
C HIS A 170 7.95 0.45 -4.07
N ASN A 171 7.32 -0.05 -3.00
CA ASN A 171 8.03 -0.55 -1.83
C ASN A 171 8.72 -1.88 -2.15
N TYR A 172 9.93 -2.07 -1.65
CA TYR A 172 10.81 -3.22 -1.88
C TYR A 172 10.29 -4.50 -1.21
N ILE A 173 9.13 -4.96 -1.68
CA ILE A 173 8.33 -6.01 -1.02
C ILE A 173 9.07 -7.35 -0.94
N PRO A 174 9.65 -7.91 -2.00
CA PRO A 174 10.37 -9.18 -1.91
C PRO A 174 11.56 -9.10 -0.94
N ASP A 175 12.31 -8.00 -0.99
CA ASP A 175 13.52 -7.84 -0.20
C ASP A 175 13.23 -7.81 1.30
N TRP A 176 12.25 -6.99 1.75
CA TRP A 176 11.93 -6.99 3.17
C TRP A 176 11.18 -8.25 3.63
N LEU A 177 10.46 -8.98 2.73
CA LEU A 177 9.92 -10.30 3.06
C LEU A 177 11.04 -11.28 3.37
N LYS A 178 12.11 -11.27 2.58
CA LYS A 178 13.29 -12.08 2.84
C LYS A 178 13.96 -11.73 4.16
N LEU A 179 14.15 -10.43 4.45
CA LEU A 179 14.71 -9.98 5.72
C LEU A 179 13.86 -10.44 6.93
N VAL A 180 12.53 -10.44 6.82
CA VAL A 180 11.65 -10.98 7.87
C VAL A 180 11.83 -12.48 8.04
N ASN A 181 11.92 -13.23 6.94
CA ASN A 181 12.18 -14.66 7.00
C ASN A 181 13.51 -14.96 7.70
N ASP A 182 14.53 -14.15 7.43
CA ASP A 182 15.87 -14.27 8.02
C ASP A 182 15.95 -13.71 9.45
N GLY A 183 14.87 -13.12 9.98
CA GLY A 183 14.79 -12.55 11.34
C GLY A 183 15.36 -11.13 11.47
N ASN A 184 15.76 -10.48 10.38
CA ASN A 184 16.39 -9.17 10.33
C ASN A 184 15.34 -8.05 10.30
N ILE A 185 14.62 -7.89 11.41
CA ILE A 185 13.46 -6.98 11.50
C ILE A 185 13.85 -5.51 11.41
N MET A 186 15.02 -5.12 11.94
CA MET A 186 15.46 -3.71 11.89
C MET A 186 15.78 -3.28 10.46
N GLU A 187 16.51 -4.11 9.71
CA GLU A 187 16.81 -3.88 8.30
C GLU A 187 15.55 -3.93 7.43
N ALA A 188 14.60 -4.82 7.75
CA ALA A 188 13.31 -4.86 7.07
C ALA A 188 12.54 -3.55 7.29
N ALA A 189 12.57 -2.99 8.50
CA ALA A 189 11.93 -1.71 8.79
C ALA A 189 12.62 -0.54 8.06
N ASP A 190 13.95 -0.52 8.02
CA ASP A 190 14.71 0.48 7.25
C ASP A 190 14.29 0.44 5.77
N LEU A 191 14.22 -0.74 5.20
CA LEU A 191 13.86 -0.93 3.79
C LEU A 191 12.40 -0.55 3.51
N CYS A 192 11.46 -0.93 4.38
CA CYS A 192 10.06 -0.49 4.30
C CYS A 192 9.92 1.03 4.26
N HIS A 193 10.75 1.74 5.06
CA HIS A 193 10.68 3.19 5.19
C HIS A 193 11.47 3.97 4.13
N GLN A 194 12.18 3.30 3.21
CA GLN A 194 12.90 4.00 2.15
C GLN A 194 11.95 4.67 1.15
N THR A 195 10.89 4.00 0.77
CA THR A 195 9.93 4.52 -0.21
C THR A 195 8.57 4.86 0.40
N ASN A 196 8.28 4.38 1.62
CA ASN A 196 6.99 4.57 2.29
C ASN A 196 7.17 5.30 3.62
N SER A 197 6.60 6.50 3.74
CA SER A 197 6.65 7.29 4.98
C SER A 197 5.72 6.75 6.09
N LEU A 198 4.75 5.88 5.75
CA LEU A 198 3.69 5.42 6.66
C LEU A 198 3.40 3.91 6.51
N PRO A 199 4.41 3.02 6.55
CA PRO A 199 4.17 1.61 6.27
C PRO A 199 3.24 0.95 7.32
N GLU A 200 3.26 1.36 8.58
CA GLU A 200 2.33 0.86 9.61
C GLU A 200 0.85 1.20 9.32
N MET A 201 0.61 2.30 8.59
CA MET A 201 -0.74 2.63 8.11
C MET A 201 -1.09 1.80 6.88
N CYS A 202 -0.15 1.67 5.94
CA CYS A 202 -0.34 0.92 4.71
C CYS A 202 -0.65 -0.55 4.99
N GLY A 203 0.06 -1.20 5.90
CA GLY A 203 -0.19 -2.57 6.31
C GLY A 203 -1.59 -2.81 6.89
N ARG A 204 -2.25 -1.74 7.39
CA ARG A 204 -3.60 -1.81 7.99
C ARG A 204 -4.73 -1.39 7.05
N VAL A 205 -4.51 -0.39 6.20
CA VAL A 205 -5.62 0.29 5.52
C VAL A 205 -5.55 0.29 3.99
N CYS A 206 -4.42 -0.06 3.39
CA CYS A 206 -4.35 -0.23 1.95
C CYS A 206 -5.30 -1.32 1.45
N PRO A 207 -5.93 -1.17 0.28
CA PRO A 207 -6.67 -2.24 -0.37
C PRO A 207 -5.70 -3.23 -1.03
N GLN A 208 -5.00 -4.04 -0.22
CA GLN A 208 -3.94 -4.94 -0.69
C GLN A 208 -4.43 -5.93 -1.73
N ASP A 209 -5.69 -6.36 -1.64
CA ASP A 209 -6.38 -7.23 -2.61
C ASP A 209 -6.43 -6.64 -4.03
N ARG A 210 -6.35 -5.32 -4.16
CA ARG A 210 -6.34 -4.58 -5.44
C ARG A 210 -4.96 -4.05 -5.82
N LEU A 211 -4.02 -4.09 -4.88
CA LEU A 211 -2.66 -3.57 -5.02
C LEU A 211 -1.64 -4.72 -4.98
N CYS A 212 -0.74 -4.71 -3.98
CA CYS A 212 0.38 -5.63 -3.89
C CYS A 212 -0.05 -7.11 -3.82
N GLU A 213 -1.00 -7.45 -2.96
CA GLU A 213 -1.45 -8.85 -2.82
C GLU A 213 -2.24 -9.30 -4.05
N GLY A 214 -3.11 -8.43 -4.61
CA GLY A 214 -3.83 -8.72 -5.85
C GLY A 214 -2.92 -8.93 -7.06
N ALA A 215 -1.71 -8.38 -7.04
CA ALA A 215 -0.71 -8.53 -8.08
C ALA A 215 0.34 -9.62 -7.77
N CYS A 216 0.28 -10.24 -6.59
CA CYS A 216 1.20 -11.31 -6.22
C CYS A 216 1.06 -12.50 -7.18
N THR A 217 2.19 -13.04 -7.64
CA THR A 217 2.23 -14.21 -8.53
C THR A 217 1.49 -15.42 -7.95
N LEU A 218 1.51 -15.59 -6.62
CA LEU A 218 0.82 -16.68 -5.94
C LEU A 218 -0.69 -16.46 -5.81
N ASN A 219 -1.21 -15.26 -6.11
CA ASN A 219 -2.63 -14.97 -5.91
C ASN A 219 -3.56 -15.91 -6.69
N ASP A 220 -3.13 -16.33 -7.88
CA ASP A 220 -3.88 -17.25 -8.72
C ASP A 220 -3.54 -18.71 -8.35
N GLY A 221 -4.27 -19.28 -7.41
CA GLY A 221 -4.24 -20.72 -7.10
C GLY A 221 -3.62 -21.10 -5.75
N PHE A 222 -2.71 -20.31 -5.20
CA PHE A 222 -2.03 -20.62 -3.93
C PHE A 222 -2.33 -19.59 -2.82
N GLY A 223 -3.03 -18.51 -3.14
CA GLY A 223 -3.23 -17.36 -2.27
C GLY A 223 -1.98 -16.48 -2.19
N ALA A 224 -2.16 -15.18 -2.33
CA ALA A 224 -1.09 -14.20 -2.24
C ALA A 224 -0.30 -14.32 -0.93
N VAL A 225 0.95 -13.87 -0.92
CA VAL A 225 1.67 -13.59 0.34
C VAL A 225 0.88 -12.54 1.12
N SER A 226 0.76 -12.70 2.43
CA SER A 226 0.03 -11.75 3.31
C SER A 226 0.85 -10.47 3.56
N ILE A 227 1.12 -9.75 2.48
CA ILE A 227 2.06 -8.62 2.41
C ILE A 227 1.68 -7.53 3.43
N GLY A 228 0.40 -7.13 3.47
CA GLY A 228 -0.05 -6.09 4.39
C GLY A 228 0.13 -6.47 5.85
N ASN A 229 -0.18 -7.71 6.24
CA ASN A 229 0.00 -8.17 7.62
C ASN A 229 1.47 -8.27 8.02
N ILE A 230 2.36 -8.62 7.08
CA ILE A 230 3.80 -8.65 7.33
C ILE A 230 4.35 -7.22 7.42
N GLU A 231 3.94 -6.30 6.56
CA GLU A 231 4.30 -4.88 6.66
C GLU A 231 3.89 -4.28 8.03
N LYS A 232 2.67 -4.60 8.50
CA LYS A 232 2.22 -4.26 9.86
C LYS A 232 3.15 -4.84 10.92
N TYR A 233 3.47 -6.14 10.83
CA TYR A 233 4.36 -6.83 11.77
C TYR A 233 5.75 -6.20 11.83
N ILE A 234 6.39 -5.96 10.68
CA ILE A 234 7.72 -5.33 10.60
C ILE A 234 7.72 -4.01 11.37
N THR A 235 6.80 -3.14 11.03
CA THR A 235 6.79 -1.77 11.52
C THR A 235 6.44 -1.69 13.00
N ASP A 236 5.44 -2.43 13.45
CA ASP A 236 5.08 -2.47 14.87
C ASP A 236 6.22 -3.06 15.70
N LYS A 237 6.74 -4.21 15.29
CA LYS A 237 7.83 -4.89 16.02
C LYS A 237 9.10 -4.06 16.09
N ALA A 238 9.53 -3.47 14.97
CA ALA A 238 10.74 -2.66 14.94
C ALA A 238 10.61 -1.39 15.82
N ILE A 239 9.46 -0.70 15.75
CA ILE A 239 9.22 0.49 16.57
C ILE A 239 9.22 0.14 18.07
N ASP A 240 8.61 -0.99 18.44
CA ASP A 240 8.58 -1.50 19.83
C ASP A 240 9.99 -1.88 20.32
N MET A 241 10.85 -2.36 19.42
CA MET A 241 12.28 -2.60 19.68
C MET A 241 13.13 -1.32 19.70
N GLY A 242 12.52 -0.15 19.49
CA GLY A 242 13.21 1.15 19.53
C GLY A 242 13.70 1.65 18.16
N TRP A 243 13.29 1.04 17.07
CA TRP A 243 13.65 1.51 15.74
C TRP A 243 13.34 3.00 15.53
N ARG A 244 14.27 3.69 14.93
CA ARG A 244 14.14 5.08 14.48
C ARG A 244 14.82 5.24 13.12
N PRO A 245 14.33 6.15 12.25
CA PRO A 245 15.02 6.48 11.01
C PRO A 245 16.46 6.94 11.27
N ASP A 246 17.41 6.37 10.54
CA ASP A 246 18.79 6.86 10.58
C ASP A 246 18.89 8.22 9.86
N LEU A 247 19.30 9.22 10.61
CA LEU A 247 19.50 10.60 10.15
C LEU A 247 20.96 11.05 10.35
N SER A 248 21.88 10.14 10.61
CA SER A 248 23.30 10.44 10.90
C SER A 248 23.98 11.19 9.75
N ASN A 249 23.62 10.88 8.51
CA ASN A 249 24.16 11.51 7.31
C ASN A 249 23.37 12.76 6.86
N ARG A 250 22.38 13.21 7.64
CA ARG A 250 21.57 14.37 7.28
C ARG A 250 22.35 15.67 7.42
N VAL A 251 22.44 16.42 6.31
CA VAL A 251 23.03 17.76 6.29
C VAL A 251 21.90 18.80 6.28
N TRP A 252 21.84 19.61 7.35
CA TRP A 252 20.83 20.65 7.45
C TRP A 252 21.04 21.76 6.43
N THR A 253 19.98 22.12 5.75
CA THR A 253 19.92 23.33 4.89
C THR A 253 19.34 24.50 5.68
N GLN A 254 19.48 25.73 5.14
CA GLN A 254 18.79 26.90 5.68
C GLN A 254 17.34 27.01 5.20
N LYS A 255 16.88 26.07 4.38
CA LYS A 255 15.55 26.07 3.78
C LYS A 255 14.46 25.65 4.76
N LYS A 256 13.31 26.33 4.66
CA LYS A 256 12.14 26.09 5.48
C LYS A 256 10.89 25.96 4.63
N VAL A 257 10.12 24.92 4.84
CA VAL A 257 8.87 24.65 4.11
C VAL A 257 7.70 24.67 5.07
N ALA A 258 6.65 25.40 4.71
CA ALA A 258 5.36 25.29 5.34
C ALA A 258 4.54 24.19 4.64
N ILE A 259 3.93 23.31 5.41
CA ILE A 259 3.06 22.26 4.90
C ILE A 259 1.67 22.52 5.48
N VAL A 260 0.68 22.70 4.62
CA VAL A 260 -0.72 22.94 4.99
C VAL A 260 -1.48 21.64 4.84
N GLY A 261 -1.87 21.06 5.97
CA GLY A 261 -2.50 19.77 6.10
C GLY A 261 -1.57 18.70 6.66
N ALA A 262 -1.91 18.14 7.82
CA ALA A 262 -1.22 17.05 8.48
C ALA A 262 -1.84 15.67 8.16
N GLY A 263 -2.48 15.54 7.00
CA GLY A 263 -2.92 14.26 6.43
C GLY A 263 -1.77 13.47 5.80
N PRO A 264 -2.04 12.28 5.22
CA PRO A 264 -1.00 11.43 4.62
C PRO A 264 -0.08 12.15 3.65
N ALA A 265 -0.62 13.01 2.79
CA ALA A 265 0.17 13.78 1.81
C ALA A 265 1.14 14.75 2.49
N GLY A 266 0.66 15.51 3.50
CA GLY A 266 1.50 16.45 4.22
C GLY A 266 2.55 15.76 5.10
N ILE A 267 2.19 14.66 5.74
CA ILE A 267 3.11 13.85 6.55
C ILE A 267 4.21 13.25 5.65
N GLY A 268 3.82 12.66 4.51
CA GLY A 268 4.79 12.10 3.56
C GLY A 268 5.76 13.16 3.02
N CYS A 269 5.23 14.35 2.65
CA CYS A 269 6.06 15.47 2.25
C CYS A 269 7.04 15.89 3.37
N ALA A 270 6.55 16.01 4.60
CA ALA A 270 7.38 16.39 5.75
C ALA A 270 8.48 15.36 6.04
N ASP A 271 8.16 14.07 5.98
CA ASP A 271 9.12 12.99 6.21
C ASP A 271 10.27 13.04 5.19
N ILE A 272 9.96 13.16 3.90
CA ILE A 272 10.98 13.23 2.85
C ILE A 272 11.83 14.51 2.97
N LEU A 273 11.21 15.64 3.22
CA LEU A 273 11.93 16.91 3.35
C LEU A 273 12.84 16.94 4.58
N ILE A 274 12.38 16.43 5.72
CA ILE A 274 13.20 16.41 6.95
C ILE A 274 14.40 15.48 6.81
N ARG A 275 14.25 14.35 6.11
CA ARG A 275 15.36 13.45 5.76
C ARG A 275 16.39 14.15 4.85
N ALA A 276 15.94 15.01 3.96
CA ALA A 276 16.79 15.83 3.09
C ALA A 276 17.39 17.06 3.80
N GLY A 277 17.20 17.24 5.09
CA GLY A 277 17.74 18.36 5.86
C GLY A 277 17.01 19.67 5.70
N ILE A 278 15.74 19.62 5.26
CA ILE A 278 14.88 20.82 5.09
C ILE A 278 13.94 20.92 6.28
N HIS A 279 13.90 22.08 6.93
CA HIS A 279 13.03 22.33 8.07
C HIS A 279 11.56 22.40 7.64
N CYS A 280 10.68 21.69 8.36
CA CYS A 280 9.26 21.61 8.08
C CYS A 280 8.41 22.08 9.27
N ASP A 281 7.50 23.02 9.00
CA ASP A 281 6.40 23.39 9.88
C ASP A 281 5.07 22.91 9.25
N VAL A 282 4.40 21.95 9.89
CA VAL A 282 3.15 21.37 9.40
C VAL A 282 1.96 21.98 10.12
N TYR A 283 1.06 22.60 9.38
CA TYR A 283 -0.14 23.26 9.91
C TYR A 283 -1.37 22.42 9.64
N ASP A 284 -2.22 22.24 10.64
CA ASP A 284 -3.54 21.64 10.47
C ASP A 284 -4.61 22.30 11.35
N LYS A 285 -5.82 22.41 10.83
CA LYS A 285 -6.98 22.90 11.57
C LYS A 285 -7.44 21.92 12.64
N GLN A 286 -7.14 20.64 12.49
CA GLN A 286 -7.51 19.59 13.43
C GLN A 286 -6.56 19.55 14.63
N PRO A 287 -7.00 18.96 15.76
CA PRO A 287 -6.21 18.86 16.98
C PRO A 287 -5.17 17.75 16.95
N GLU A 288 -5.20 16.87 15.96
CA GLU A 288 -4.26 15.75 15.78
C GLU A 288 -3.87 15.59 14.31
N ILE A 289 -2.70 14.95 14.06
CA ILE A 289 -2.25 14.61 12.73
C ILE A 289 -3.01 13.42 12.14
N GLY A 290 -2.76 13.11 10.88
CA GLY A 290 -3.28 11.94 10.18
C GLY A 290 -4.42 12.25 9.20
N GLY A 291 -5.06 13.41 9.30
CA GLY A 291 -6.19 13.72 8.43
C GLY A 291 -7.26 12.62 8.51
N LEU A 292 -7.67 12.04 7.38
CA LEU A 292 -8.67 10.97 7.36
C LEU A 292 -8.16 9.63 7.95
N LEU A 293 -6.87 9.41 8.14
CA LEU A 293 -6.37 8.28 8.93
C LEU A 293 -6.87 8.37 10.38
N THR A 294 -6.90 9.57 10.94
CA THR A 294 -7.39 9.82 12.29
C THR A 294 -8.90 10.04 12.32
N PHE A 295 -9.41 10.91 11.46
CA PHE A 295 -10.78 11.41 11.56
C PHE A 295 -11.77 10.70 10.64
N GLY A 296 -11.32 9.87 9.70
CA GLY A 296 -12.16 9.15 8.75
C GLY A 296 -12.16 7.63 8.95
N ILE A 297 -11.04 7.04 9.34
CA ILE A 297 -10.93 5.59 9.53
C ILE A 297 -11.31 5.23 10.97
N PRO A 298 -12.25 4.29 11.17
CA PRO A 298 -12.65 3.84 12.52
C PRO A 298 -11.51 3.16 13.29
N GLU A 299 -11.56 3.23 14.63
CA GLU A 299 -10.58 2.65 15.55
C GLU A 299 -10.34 1.15 15.30
N PHE A 300 -11.40 0.39 14.99
CA PHE A 300 -11.31 -1.05 14.73
C PHE A 300 -10.55 -1.42 13.44
N LYS A 301 -10.24 -0.45 12.58
CA LYS A 301 -9.37 -0.62 11.40
C LYS A 301 -7.98 -0.03 11.59
N LEU A 302 -7.87 1.07 12.32
CA LEU A 302 -6.61 1.76 12.60
C LEU A 302 -6.72 2.45 13.96
N GLU A 303 -6.06 1.88 14.96
CA GLU A 303 -5.98 2.47 16.29
C GLU A 303 -5.23 3.80 16.25
N LYS A 304 -5.76 4.83 16.93
CA LYS A 304 -5.15 6.17 16.90
C LYS A 304 -3.85 6.25 17.70
N SER A 305 -3.59 5.27 18.54
CA SER A 305 -2.29 5.03 19.16
C SER A 305 -1.17 4.88 18.13
N VAL A 306 -1.44 4.19 17.01
CA VAL A 306 -0.48 4.01 15.89
C VAL A 306 -0.14 5.36 15.25
N VAL A 307 -1.14 6.21 15.00
CA VAL A 307 -0.93 7.55 14.44
C VAL A 307 -0.12 8.43 15.39
N ARG A 308 -0.45 8.40 16.71
CA ARG A 308 0.28 9.17 17.73
C ARG A 308 1.72 8.71 17.88
N ARG A 309 1.96 7.38 17.78
CA ARG A 309 3.31 6.81 17.78
C ARG A 309 4.13 7.34 16.60
N ARG A 310 3.56 7.38 15.40
CA ARG A 310 4.21 7.98 14.22
C ARG A 310 4.47 9.46 14.41
N ARG A 311 3.51 10.21 14.95
CA ARG A 311 3.70 11.63 15.27
C ARG A 311 4.95 11.85 16.14
N LYS A 312 5.10 11.07 17.20
CA LYS A 312 6.26 11.18 18.10
C LYS A 312 7.56 10.98 17.33
N ILE A 313 7.65 9.96 16.49
CA ILE A 313 8.84 9.71 15.64
C ILE A 313 9.13 10.92 14.74
N LEU A 314 8.13 11.46 14.09
CA LEU A 314 8.28 12.62 13.19
C LEU A 314 8.72 13.89 13.94
N GLU A 315 8.21 14.10 15.17
CA GLU A 315 8.64 15.18 16.06
C GLU A 315 10.09 14.98 16.50
N GLU A 316 10.50 13.75 16.83
CA GLU A 316 11.89 13.39 17.15
C GLU A 316 12.84 13.63 15.95
N MET A 317 12.38 13.47 14.71
CA MET A 317 13.13 13.82 13.50
C MET A 317 13.30 15.33 13.30
N GLY A 318 12.51 16.15 14.00
CA GLY A 318 12.57 17.62 13.95
C GLY A 318 11.42 18.30 13.21
N ILE A 319 10.37 17.57 12.82
CA ILE A 319 9.16 18.16 12.23
C ILE A 319 8.35 18.88 13.32
N LYS A 320 7.87 20.08 13.01
CA LYS A 320 7.08 20.88 13.95
C LYS A 320 5.60 20.90 13.53
N PHE A 321 4.75 20.22 14.31
CA PHE A 321 3.30 20.26 14.09
C PHE A 321 2.67 21.46 14.78
N LYS A 322 1.92 22.26 14.01
CA LYS A 322 1.16 23.44 14.45
C LYS A 322 -0.33 23.16 14.25
N LEU A 323 -0.86 22.38 15.16
CA LEU A 323 -2.24 21.93 15.15
C LEU A 323 -3.22 23.01 15.66
N ASN A 324 -4.52 22.83 15.40
CA ASN A 324 -5.55 23.83 15.70
C ASN A 324 -5.29 25.19 15.03
N LYS A 325 -4.67 25.17 13.83
CA LYS A 325 -4.36 26.37 13.04
C LYS A 325 -4.91 26.23 11.63
N GLU A 326 -5.94 26.99 11.33
CA GLU A 326 -6.59 27.03 10.03
C GLU A 326 -5.93 28.12 9.15
N ILE A 327 -5.33 27.70 8.06
CA ILE A 327 -4.76 28.64 7.09
C ILE A 327 -5.87 29.32 6.31
N GLY A 328 -5.79 30.63 6.18
CA GLY A 328 -6.86 31.48 5.64
C GLY A 328 -7.74 32.11 6.71
N LYS A 329 -7.73 31.57 7.94
CA LYS A 329 -8.50 32.10 9.07
C LYS A 329 -7.58 32.55 10.22
N ASP A 330 -6.82 31.62 10.83
CA ASP A 330 -5.90 31.95 11.93
C ASP A 330 -4.58 32.55 11.42
N ILE A 331 -4.13 32.11 10.26
CA ILE A 331 -2.88 32.55 9.61
C ILE A 331 -3.19 32.78 8.14
N SER A 332 -2.89 33.98 7.63
CA SER A 332 -3.07 34.26 6.20
C SER A 332 -2.05 33.50 5.34
N PHE A 333 -2.46 33.07 4.15
CA PHE A 333 -1.58 32.43 3.19
C PHE A 333 -0.37 33.33 2.82
N LYS A 334 -0.61 34.64 2.73
CA LYS A 334 0.45 35.64 2.46
C LYS A 334 1.57 35.55 3.50
N LYS A 335 1.24 35.42 4.81
CA LYS A 335 2.26 35.27 5.87
C LYS A 335 3.06 34.00 5.73
N LEU A 336 2.49 32.89 5.23
CA LEU A 336 3.25 31.69 4.95
C LEU A 336 4.23 31.93 3.80
N HIS A 337 3.75 32.52 2.72
CA HIS A 337 4.58 32.82 1.55
C HIS A 337 5.76 33.76 1.84
N GLU A 338 5.57 34.72 2.77
CA GLU A 338 6.62 35.65 3.20
C GLU A 338 7.66 35.00 4.13
N LYS A 339 7.26 33.95 4.87
CA LYS A 339 8.08 33.38 5.95
C LYS A 339 8.85 32.12 5.52
N TYR A 340 8.37 31.40 4.52
CA TYR A 340 8.91 30.11 4.11
C TYR A 340 9.42 30.17 2.67
N ASP A 341 10.44 29.37 2.37
CA ASP A 341 10.98 29.25 1.01
C ASP A 341 9.99 28.57 0.05
N ALA A 342 9.12 27.70 0.56
CA ALA A 342 8.04 27.06 -0.19
C ALA A 342 6.84 26.73 0.72
N VAL A 343 5.69 26.57 0.10
CA VAL A 343 4.45 26.12 0.77
C VAL A 343 3.90 24.92 0.01
N PHE A 344 3.73 23.79 0.72
CA PHE A 344 3.07 22.60 0.21
C PHE A 344 1.60 22.58 0.66
N LEU A 345 0.68 22.32 -0.28
CA LEU A 345 -0.76 22.26 -0.02
C LEU A 345 -1.23 20.80 -0.04
N GLY A 346 -1.39 20.20 1.13
CA GLY A 346 -1.87 18.83 1.33
C GLY A 346 -3.18 18.77 2.13
N MET A 347 -4.11 19.70 1.87
CA MET A 347 -5.31 19.94 2.68
C MET A 347 -6.41 18.88 2.56
N GLY A 348 -6.29 17.94 1.61
CA GLY A 348 -7.33 16.97 1.31
C GLY A 348 -8.56 17.58 0.63
N THR A 349 -9.63 16.78 0.52
CA THR A 349 -10.89 17.15 -0.13
C THR A 349 -12.03 16.95 0.87
N TYR A 350 -12.61 18.04 1.37
CA TYR A 350 -13.67 18.02 2.37
C TYR A 350 -15.04 18.42 1.81
N THR A 351 -15.09 18.80 0.53
CA THR A 351 -16.38 19.09 -0.15
C THR A 351 -16.99 17.78 -0.60
N SER A 352 -18.15 17.44 -0.06
CA SER A 352 -18.90 16.25 -0.46
C SER A 352 -19.48 16.45 -1.87
N LEU A 353 -19.39 15.44 -2.70
CA LEU A 353 -20.13 15.37 -3.94
C LEU A 353 -21.53 14.83 -3.68
N GLU A 354 -22.51 15.32 -4.43
CA GLU A 354 -23.86 14.78 -4.44
C GLU A 354 -23.87 13.43 -5.16
N GLY A 355 -24.55 12.44 -4.59
CA GLY A 355 -24.68 11.10 -5.17
C GLY A 355 -25.73 11.02 -6.28
N GLY A 356 -26.63 12.00 -6.34
CA GLY A 356 -27.70 12.08 -7.33
C GLY A 356 -28.84 11.06 -7.11
N PHE A 357 -29.00 10.54 -5.91
CA PHE A 357 -30.08 9.60 -5.58
C PHE A 357 -31.21 10.29 -4.82
N LYS A 358 -32.43 9.75 -4.99
CA LYS A 358 -33.63 10.29 -4.37
C LYS A 358 -33.53 10.27 -2.82
N GLY A 359 -33.75 11.41 -2.18
CA GLY A 359 -33.73 11.54 -0.72
C GLY A 359 -32.39 11.94 -0.14
N GLU A 360 -31.38 12.24 -0.96
CA GLU A 360 -30.09 12.76 -0.50
C GLU A 360 -30.21 14.11 0.23
N ASP A 361 -31.24 14.88 -0.10
CA ASP A 361 -31.59 16.18 0.46
C ASP A 361 -32.42 16.11 1.75
N LEU A 362 -32.83 14.92 2.18
CA LEU A 362 -33.58 14.74 3.41
C LEU A 362 -32.77 15.16 4.66
N PRO A 363 -33.40 15.74 5.67
CA PRO A 363 -32.73 16.18 6.92
C PRO A 363 -31.99 15.03 7.65
N GLN A 364 -32.42 13.80 7.45
CA GLN A 364 -31.80 12.60 8.04
C GLN A 364 -30.63 12.06 7.21
N ALA A 365 -30.41 12.56 6.00
CA ALA A 365 -29.26 12.21 5.17
C ALA A 365 -28.04 13.04 5.59
N HIS A 366 -27.06 12.41 6.21
CA HIS A 366 -25.87 13.07 6.72
C HIS A 366 -24.67 12.81 5.80
N LYS A 367 -23.83 13.83 5.64
CA LYS A 367 -22.56 13.68 4.93
C LYS A 367 -21.61 12.80 5.72
N ALA A 368 -21.06 11.77 5.07
CA ALA A 368 -20.25 10.76 5.74
C ALA A 368 -18.99 11.35 6.43
N ILE A 369 -18.31 12.30 5.79
CA ILE A 369 -17.10 12.92 6.36
C ILE A 369 -17.42 13.69 7.63
N ASP A 370 -18.50 14.47 7.65
CA ASP A 370 -18.92 15.25 8.82
C ASP A 370 -19.26 14.32 9.99
N TYR A 371 -19.99 13.24 9.72
CA TYR A 371 -20.30 12.22 10.71
C TYR A 371 -19.04 11.55 11.28
N LEU A 372 -18.11 11.11 10.42
CA LEU A 372 -16.88 10.42 10.85
C LEU A 372 -15.98 11.33 11.69
N ILE A 373 -15.80 12.58 11.27
CA ILE A 373 -15.02 13.58 12.02
C ILE A 373 -15.68 13.88 13.36
N GLY A 374 -17.00 14.10 13.37
CA GLY A 374 -17.77 14.37 14.59
C GLY A 374 -17.68 13.22 15.58
N ASN A 375 -17.86 11.98 15.11
CA ASN A 375 -17.77 10.78 15.92
C ASN A 375 -16.35 10.59 16.50
N THR A 376 -15.31 10.77 15.69
CA THR A 376 -13.92 10.68 16.17
C THR A 376 -13.60 11.74 17.22
N ASN A 377 -14.02 12.99 17.00
CA ASN A 377 -13.82 14.06 17.97
C ASN A 377 -14.53 13.75 19.30
N HIS A 378 -15.72 13.16 19.26
CA HIS A 378 -16.44 12.74 20.45
C HIS A 378 -15.70 11.62 21.20
N LEU A 379 -15.28 10.56 20.49
CA LEU A 379 -14.60 9.42 21.09
C LEU A 379 -13.23 9.79 21.67
N LEU A 380 -12.47 10.63 21.00
CA LEU A 380 -11.15 11.08 21.44
C LEU A 380 -11.22 12.29 22.38
N LYS A 381 -12.43 12.74 22.74
CA LYS A 381 -12.67 13.89 23.63
C LYS A 381 -11.98 15.19 23.16
N PHE A 382 -11.84 15.36 21.86
CA PHE A 382 -11.40 16.62 21.30
C PHE A 382 -12.52 17.67 21.42
N LYS A 383 -12.18 18.90 21.81
CA LYS A 383 -13.14 20.00 21.81
C LYS A 383 -13.58 20.28 20.38
N GLN A 384 -14.87 20.20 20.12
CA GLN A 384 -15.45 20.70 18.87
C GLN A 384 -15.31 22.25 18.89
N LYS A 385 -14.73 22.81 17.82
CA LYS A 385 -14.65 24.25 17.61
C LYS A 385 -15.89 24.76 16.91
#